data_6ff3d4915ffdc24106cd2e1f8aa3fbc7
#
_entry.id   6ff3d4915ffdc24106cd2e1f8aa3fbc7
#
_cell.length_a   1.000
_cell.length_b   1.000
_cell.length_c   1.000
_cell.angle_alpha   90.00
_cell.angle_beta   90.00
_cell.angle_gamma   90.00
#
_symmetry.space_group_name_H-M   'P 1'
#
loop_
_entity.id
_entity.type
_entity.pdbx_description
1 polymer ?
#
loop_
_entity_poly.entity_id
_entity_poly.type
_entity_poly.pdbx_seq_one_letter_code
_entity_poly.pdbx_strand_id
1 'polypeptide(L)'
;MCEYLASQGYVVIASRSLGARAIVMTDDVEGVEAQAADIAFLVNGARSLPQADMDKVAVVGFSWGGLSNVFAAARSSRIKALVSLDGSIRFYEKIWSAAGDVRPARTAVPMLSLGAASLPFEELEQKKNRPVASYLNSMKYSDIYFGTMHPMQHGHFSSLYGFRLARDDEFGDYRRADVEQAYRAVALYVHRFLDAYLKQDDKAMAFLRQSPARNGIAPQVMAMRFQPAAATVPSEAGFLRAFAAAGYRDAQAIHARMREASADFALSPLNLNTLGYQLLGGKNARGAVELFKLATHIEPKYGNAWDSEGEAWEALGEKEQAIAAYEKAVAVDKNQLNAVARIKALRAGN
;
A
#
# COMPACT_ATOMS: atom_id res chain seq x y z
N MET A 1 2.84 14.49 21.98
CA MET A 1 2.05 13.71 21.00
C MET A 1 1.44 12.46 21.63
N CYS A 2 2.24 11.53 22.18
CA CYS A 2 1.71 10.28 22.75
C CYS A 2 0.65 10.50 23.85
N GLU A 3 0.93 11.34 24.84
CA GLU A 3 -0.01 11.67 25.92
C GLU A 3 -1.30 12.31 25.39
N TYR A 4 -1.18 13.18 24.39
CA TYR A 4 -2.34 13.80 23.74
C TYR A 4 -3.21 12.76 23.05
N LEU A 5 -2.64 11.86 22.25
CA LEU A 5 -3.40 10.80 21.58
C LEU A 5 -4.03 9.83 22.62
N ALA A 6 -3.29 9.49 23.66
CA ALA A 6 -3.84 8.66 24.74
C ALA A 6 -5.03 9.32 25.44
N SER A 7 -5.00 10.65 25.66
CA SER A 7 -6.14 11.41 26.22
C SER A 7 -7.35 11.45 25.28
N GLN A 8 -7.17 11.13 23.99
CA GLN A 8 -8.23 11.04 22.99
C GLN A 8 -8.73 9.58 22.77
N GLY A 9 -8.35 8.68 23.68
CA GLY A 9 -8.84 7.28 23.69
C GLY A 9 -8.05 6.33 22.79
N TYR A 10 -6.82 6.67 22.39
CA TYR A 10 -5.93 5.76 21.69
C TYR A 10 -5.03 4.97 22.64
N VAL A 11 -4.82 3.70 22.39
CA VAL A 11 -3.71 2.96 22.97
C VAL A 11 -2.44 3.35 22.20
N VAL A 12 -1.49 3.96 22.88
CA VAL A 12 -0.24 4.44 22.27
C VAL A 12 0.93 3.66 22.80
N ILE A 13 1.66 3.04 21.90
CA ILE A 13 2.89 2.30 22.20
C ILE A 13 4.04 3.00 21.49
N ALA A 14 5.08 3.33 22.23
CA ALA A 14 6.29 3.93 21.68
C ALA A 14 7.52 3.19 22.19
N SER A 15 8.46 2.93 21.31
CA SER A 15 9.75 2.35 21.66
C SER A 15 10.86 3.10 20.93
N ARG A 16 12.01 3.16 21.56
CA ARG A 16 13.23 3.63 20.93
C ARG A 16 13.79 2.53 20.07
N SER A 17 13.94 2.76 18.77
CA SER A 17 14.74 1.86 17.94
C SER A 17 16.22 2.11 18.14
N LEU A 18 16.97 1.04 18.36
CA LEU A 18 18.42 1.07 18.57
C LEU A 18 19.20 0.66 17.29
N GLY A 19 18.49 0.36 16.21
CA GLY A 19 19.09 -0.16 14.98
C GLY A 19 19.53 -1.63 15.12
N ALA A 20 20.04 -2.20 14.04
CA ALA A 20 20.43 -3.61 13.98
C ALA A 20 21.60 -3.97 14.94
N ARG A 21 22.43 -2.99 15.28
CA ARG A 21 23.62 -3.19 16.15
C ARG A 21 23.42 -2.74 17.59
N ALA A 22 22.18 -2.44 17.99
CA ALA A 22 21.78 -2.04 19.35
C ALA A 22 22.52 -0.81 19.93
N ILE A 23 23.03 0.09 19.08
CA ILE A 23 23.77 1.29 19.51
C ILE A 23 23.07 2.55 19.05
N VAL A 24 22.92 2.73 17.72
CA VAL A 24 22.22 3.84 17.08
C VAL A 24 21.61 3.36 15.76
N MET A 25 20.55 4.06 15.35
CA MET A 25 20.00 3.90 13.99
C MET A 25 21.05 4.32 12.95
N THR A 26 21.20 3.51 11.91
CA THR A 26 22.00 3.86 10.73
C THR A 26 21.07 4.38 9.61
N ASP A 27 21.58 5.27 8.77
CA ASP A 27 20.86 5.90 7.65
C ASP A 27 21.01 5.08 6.35
N ASP A 28 20.82 3.77 6.46
CA ASP A 28 20.92 2.79 5.39
C ASP A 28 19.72 1.83 5.40
N VAL A 29 19.73 0.85 4.48
CA VAL A 29 18.68 -0.17 4.37
C VAL A 29 18.59 -1.00 5.65
N GLU A 30 19.72 -1.37 6.27
CA GLU A 30 19.76 -2.18 7.49
C GLU A 30 19.09 -1.46 8.65
N GLY A 31 19.33 -0.15 8.81
CA GLY A 31 18.71 0.66 9.84
C GLY A 31 17.19 0.81 9.66
N VAL A 32 16.72 1.05 8.43
CA VAL A 32 15.28 1.12 8.14
C VAL A 32 14.60 -0.24 8.39
N GLU A 33 15.24 -1.33 7.97
CA GLU A 33 14.73 -2.68 8.17
C GLU A 33 14.63 -3.03 9.66
N ALA A 34 15.64 -2.69 10.44
CA ALA A 34 15.62 -2.90 11.90
C ALA A 34 14.45 -2.15 12.54
N GLN A 35 14.24 -0.88 12.18
CA GLN A 35 13.13 -0.09 12.72
C GLN A 35 11.78 -0.61 12.24
N ALA A 36 11.65 -1.07 11.00
CA ALA A 36 10.43 -1.70 10.50
C ALA A 36 10.11 -3.00 11.25
N ALA A 37 11.14 -3.79 11.60
CA ALA A 37 10.99 -4.98 12.43
C ALA A 37 10.55 -4.63 13.86
N ASP A 38 11.09 -3.57 14.46
CA ASP A 38 10.65 -3.06 15.77
C ASP A 38 9.16 -2.65 15.72
N ILE A 39 8.73 -1.96 14.67
CA ILE A 39 7.30 -1.62 14.47
C ILE A 39 6.45 -2.88 14.41
N ALA A 40 6.86 -3.88 13.64
CA ALA A 40 6.15 -5.16 13.53
C ALA A 40 6.07 -5.89 14.87
N PHE A 41 7.16 -5.87 15.66
CA PHE A 41 7.20 -6.42 17.01
C PHE A 41 6.19 -5.72 17.92
N LEU A 42 6.16 -4.38 17.94
CA LEU A 42 5.21 -3.61 18.75
C LEU A 42 3.76 -3.86 18.34
N VAL A 43 3.47 -3.89 17.02
CA VAL A 43 2.12 -4.21 16.52
C VAL A 43 1.70 -5.62 16.94
N ASN A 44 2.59 -6.59 16.89
CA ASN A 44 2.28 -7.95 17.36
C ASN A 44 2.10 -8.00 18.88
N GLY A 45 2.94 -7.31 19.65
CA GLY A 45 2.83 -7.22 21.10
C GLY A 45 1.55 -6.56 21.58
N ALA A 46 1.03 -5.58 20.83
CA ALA A 46 -0.23 -4.91 21.12
C ALA A 46 -1.44 -5.87 21.21
N ARG A 47 -1.37 -7.04 20.57
CA ARG A 47 -2.43 -8.07 20.62
C ARG A 47 -2.70 -8.60 22.03
N SER A 48 -1.75 -8.48 22.94
CA SER A 48 -1.90 -8.88 24.34
C SER A 48 -2.63 -7.84 25.19
N LEU A 49 -2.88 -6.63 24.65
CA LEU A 49 -3.57 -5.56 25.35
C LEU A 49 -5.07 -5.64 25.08
N PRO A 50 -5.91 -5.91 26.11
CA PRO A 50 -7.35 -6.08 25.89
C PRO A 50 -8.06 -4.83 25.33
N GLN A 51 -7.45 -3.65 25.51
CA GLN A 51 -7.99 -2.38 25.04
C GLN A 51 -7.61 -2.06 23.59
N ALA A 52 -6.68 -2.82 22.99
CA ALA A 52 -6.19 -2.56 21.63
C ALA A 52 -7.11 -3.16 20.58
N ASP A 53 -7.67 -2.32 19.72
CA ASP A 53 -8.39 -2.73 18.52
C ASP A 53 -7.37 -2.99 17.39
N MET A 54 -7.08 -4.25 17.12
CA MET A 54 -6.06 -4.65 16.15
C MET A 54 -6.48 -4.47 14.68
N ASP A 55 -7.73 -4.09 14.42
CA ASP A 55 -8.20 -3.69 13.08
C ASP A 55 -8.05 -2.19 12.84
N LYS A 56 -7.65 -1.43 13.85
CA LYS A 56 -7.50 0.02 13.85
C LYS A 56 -6.08 0.47 14.22
N VAL A 57 -5.09 -0.05 13.53
CA VAL A 57 -3.67 0.23 13.79
C VAL A 57 -3.16 1.34 12.88
N ALA A 58 -2.52 2.34 13.47
CA ALA A 58 -1.74 3.36 12.74
C ALA A 58 -0.31 3.40 13.22
N VAL A 59 0.59 3.87 12.36
CA VAL A 59 1.99 4.10 12.70
C VAL A 59 2.33 5.58 12.50
N VAL A 60 2.92 6.20 13.52
CA VAL A 60 3.36 7.60 13.52
C VAL A 60 4.87 7.63 13.63
N GLY A 61 5.55 8.20 12.66
CA GLY A 61 7.00 8.27 12.64
C GLY A 61 7.54 9.68 12.44
N PHE A 62 8.51 10.07 13.25
CA PHE A 62 9.28 11.29 13.11
C PHE A 62 10.58 11.01 12.37
N SER A 63 10.99 11.94 11.50
CA SER A 63 12.27 11.86 10.81
C SER A 63 12.43 10.54 10.05
N TRP A 64 13.46 9.76 10.39
CA TRP A 64 13.70 8.44 9.82
C TRP A 64 12.52 7.46 10.01
N GLY A 65 11.78 7.60 11.10
CA GLY A 65 10.56 6.82 11.35
C GLY A 65 9.49 6.98 10.28
N GLY A 66 9.42 8.12 9.61
CA GLY A 66 8.51 8.32 8.48
C GLY A 66 8.82 7.41 7.28
N LEU A 67 10.10 7.08 7.06
CA LEU A 67 10.53 6.11 6.04
C LEU A 67 10.25 4.68 6.50
N SER A 68 10.60 4.34 7.75
CA SER A 68 10.39 3.00 8.30
C SER A 68 8.92 2.61 8.39
N ASN A 69 8.01 3.58 8.53
CA ASN A 69 6.57 3.36 8.50
C ASN A 69 6.10 2.70 7.20
N VAL A 70 6.61 3.13 6.05
CA VAL A 70 6.20 2.55 4.75
C VAL A 70 6.75 1.14 4.56
N PHE A 71 7.92 0.84 5.12
CA PHE A 71 8.47 -0.52 5.15
C PHE A 71 7.59 -1.45 6.00
N ALA A 72 7.20 -1.02 7.18
CA ALA A 72 6.29 -1.76 8.03
C ALA A 72 4.91 -1.97 7.39
N ALA A 73 4.35 -0.93 6.74
CA ALA A 73 3.06 -0.99 6.09
C ALA A 73 3.06 -1.89 4.84
N ALA A 74 4.16 -1.95 4.09
CA ALA A 74 4.29 -2.85 2.95
C ALA A 74 4.16 -4.33 3.34
N ARG A 75 4.48 -4.66 4.59
CA ARG A 75 4.54 -6.04 5.13
C ARG A 75 3.41 -6.37 6.09
N SER A 76 2.59 -5.40 6.49
CA SER A 76 1.53 -5.59 7.46
C SER A 76 0.20 -5.00 7.00
N SER A 77 -0.73 -5.85 6.61
CA SER A 77 -2.10 -5.45 6.28
C SER A 77 -2.90 -4.89 7.48
N ARG A 78 -2.35 -5.01 8.70
CA ARG A 78 -2.96 -4.46 9.92
C ARG A 78 -2.81 -2.94 10.00
N ILE A 79 -1.75 -2.38 9.42
CA ILE A 79 -1.53 -0.93 9.43
C ILE A 79 -2.53 -0.29 8.46
N LYS A 80 -3.41 0.56 8.99
CA LYS A 80 -4.51 1.20 8.28
C LYS A 80 -4.31 2.70 8.03
N ALA A 81 -3.35 3.32 8.71
CA ALA A 81 -3.03 4.72 8.54
C ALA A 81 -1.56 5.00 8.84
N LEU A 82 -0.95 5.90 8.08
CA LEU A 82 0.44 6.31 8.25
C LEU A 82 0.53 7.81 8.53
N VAL A 83 1.35 8.19 9.50
CA VAL A 83 1.68 9.59 9.77
C VAL A 83 3.18 9.77 9.71
N SER A 84 3.63 10.70 8.89
CA SER A 84 5.03 11.10 8.74
C SER A 84 5.20 12.53 9.26
N LEU A 85 5.94 12.68 10.35
CA LEU A 85 6.28 13.95 10.97
C LEU A 85 7.69 14.36 10.54
N ASP A 86 7.76 15.26 9.58
CA ASP A 86 8.99 15.67 8.88
C ASP A 86 9.88 14.50 8.48
N GLY A 87 9.23 13.47 7.92
CA GLY A 87 9.83 12.17 7.68
C GLY A 87 10.74 12.12 6.46
N SER A 88 11.73 11.24 6.53
CA SER A 88 12.76 11.05 5.52
C SER A 88 12.29 10.38 4.22
N ILE A 89 11.03 10.03 4.10
CA ILE A 89 10.43 9.33 2.96
C ILE A 89 10.63 10.04 1.61
N ARG A 90 10.91 11.34 1.62
CA ARG A 90 11.14 12.15 0.42
C ARG A 90 12.53 12.01 -0.19
N PHE A 91 13.52 11.61 0.61
CA PHE A 91 14.93 11.85 0.26
C PHE A 91 15.69 10.59 -0.14
N TYR A 92 15.26 9.43 0.28
CA TYR A 92 16.05 8.19 0.26
C TYR A 92 15.55 7.18 -0.76
N GLU A 93 15.41 7.60 -2.04
CA GLU A 93 14.97 6.72 -3.13
C GLU A 93 15.78 5.43 -3.21
N LYS A 94 17.11 5.52 -3.07
CA LYS A 94 18.00 4.35 -3.13
C LYS A 94 17.69 3.31 -2.06
N ILE A 95 17.19 3.74 -0.90
CA ILE A 95 16.87 2.85 0.22
C ILE A 95 15.58 2.09 -0.06
N TRP A 96 14.47 2.79 -0.33
CA TRP A 96 13.21 2.09 -0.57
C TRP A 96 13.19 1.33 -1.90
N SER A 97 13.91 1.77 -2.91
CA SER A 97 14.01 1.04 -4.19
C SER A 97 14.83 -0.25 -4.07
N ALA A 98 15.83 -0.28 -3.17
CA ALA A 98 16.63 -1.48 -2.92
C ALA A 98 15.84 -2.58 -2.18
N ALA A 99 14.81 -2.22 -1.44
CA ALA A 99 14.03 -3.17 -0.63
C ALA A 99 13.07 -4.06 -1.44
N GLY A 100 12.93 -3.86 -2.74
CA GLY A 100 12.18 -4.73 -3.65
C GLY A 100 10.67 -4.89 -3.41
N ASP A 101 10.26 -5.08 -2.16
CA ASP A 101 8.87 -5.25 -1.71
C ASP A 101 8.20 -3.91 -1.31
N VAL A 102 8.99 -2.87 -1.03
CA VAL A 102 8.51 -1.55 -0.63
C VAL A 102 8.32 -0.68 -1.87
N ARG A 103 7.11 -0.69 -2.42
CA ARG A 103 6.80 -0.02 -3.69
C ARG A 103 5.68 0.99 -3.55
N PRO A 104 5.89 2.26 -3.98
CA PRO A 104 4.84 3.27 -3.98
C PRO A 104 3.58 2.82 -4.73
N ALA A 105 3.78 2.14 -5.87
CA ALA A 105 2.70 1.61 -6.72
C ALA A 105 1.85 0.50 -6.06
N ARG A 106 2.22 0.03 -4.86
CA ARG A 106 1.44 -0.94 -4.08
C ARG A 106 0.90 -0.38 -2.78
N THR A 107 1.31 0.83 -2.41
CA THR A 107 0.89 1.46 -1.16
C THR A 107 -0.52 2.02 -1.32
N ALA A 108 -1.46 1.46 -0.54
CA ALA A 108 -2.87 1.87 -0.50
C ALA A 108 -3.28 2.44 0.87
N VAL A 109 -2.34 2.49 1.82
CA VAL A 109 -2.59 2.98 3.17
C VAL A 109 -2.62 4.50 3.13
N PRO A 110 -3.69 5.17 3.64
CA PRO A 110 -3.76 6.63 3.69
C PRO A 110 -2.62 7.22 4.51
N MET A 111 -2.12 8.38 4.10
CA MET A 111 -0.97 9.02 4.73
C MET A 111 -1.20 10.50 5.02
N LEU A 112 -0.87 10.91 6.23
CA LEU A 112 -0.68 12.31 6.62
C LEU A 112 0.82 12.59 6.70
N SER A 113 1.32 13.46 5.83
CA SER A 113 2.73 13.89 5.82
C SER A 113 2.81 15.36 6.20
N LEU A 114 3.35 15.67 7.36
CA LEU A 114 3.54 17.02 7.87
C LEU A 114 5.03 17.34 7.86
N GLY A 115 5.43 18.40 7.18
CA GLY A 115 6.84 18.79 7.04
C GLY A 115 7.13 20.23 7.49
N ALA A 116 8.40 20.51 7.78
CA ALA A 116 8.88 21.84 8.12
C ALA A 116 8.86 22.77 6.90
N ALA A 117 8.67 24.09 7.14
CA ALA A 117 8.66 25.09 6.07
C ALA A 117 10.00 25.24 5.33
N SER A 118 11.09 24.92 6.01
CA SER A 118 12.43 24.98 5.40
C SER A 118 12.64 24.08 4.19
N LEU A 119 11.77 23.08 4.00
CA LEU A 119 11.80 22.14 2.88
C LEU A 119 10.36 21.88 2.37
N PRO A 120 9.65 22.90 1.85
CA PRO A 120 8.32 22.70 1.31
C PRO A 120 8.37 21.74 0.11
N PHE A 121 7.34 20.93 -0.06
CA PHE A 121 7.26 19.91 -1.11
C PHE A 121 7.49 20.49 -2.50
N GLU A 122 6.88 21.63 -2.75
CA GLU A 122 6.90 22.30 -4.05
C GLU A 122 8.32 22.79 -4.43
N GLU A 123 9.09 23.27 -3.47
CA GLU A 123 10.48 23.71 -3.73
C GLU A 123 11.42 22.54 -4.00
N LEU A 124 11.22 21.41 -3.35
CA LEU A 124 12.01 20.21 -3.60
C LEU A 124 11.72 19.62 -4.99
N GLU A 125 10.47 19.69 -5.43
CA GLU A 125 10.05 19.23 -6.74
C GLU A 125 10.60 20.15 -7.86
N GLN A 126 10.66 21.47 -7.62
CA GLN A 126 11.08 22.46 -8.60
C GLN A 126 12.61 22.61 -8.71
N LYS A 127 13.37 22.45 -7.63
CA LYS A 127 14.83 22.73 -7.57
C LYS A 127 15.69 21.93 -8.55
N LYS A 128 15.19 20.90 -9.20
CA LYS A 128 15.97 20.07 -10.14
C LYS A 128 15.41 19.97 -11.55
N ASN A 129 14.41 20.77 -11.94
CA ASN A 129 13.74 20.66 -13.25
C ASN A 129 13.37 19.20 -13.64
N ARG A 130 13.25 18.32 -12.66
CA ARG A 130 12.82 16.94 -12.79
C ARG A 130 11.87 16.63 -11.64
N PRO A 131 10.78 15.89 -11.87
CA PRO A 131 10.02 15.32 -10.77
C PRO A 131 11.01 14.56 -9.89
N VAL A 132 11.19 14.99 -8.64
CA VAL A 132 11.99 14.21 -7.70
C VAL A 132 11.22 12.91 -7.53
N ALA A 133 11.84 11.79 -7.86
CA ALA A 133 11.31 10.47 -7.60
C ALA A 133 11.25 10.29 -6.09
N SER A 134 10.20 10.81 -5.47
CA SER A 134 9.92 10.59 -4.07
C SER A 134 8.89 9.49 -3.94
N TYR A 135 8.98 8.73 -2.86
CA TYR A 135 7.98 7.71 -2.55
C TYR A 135 6.57 8.31 -2.57
N LEU A 136 6.39 9.48 -1.95
CA LEU A 136 5.10 10.17 -1.85
C LEU A 136 4.53 10.55 -3.22
N ASN A 137 5.36 11.10 -4.12
CA ASN A 137 4.91 11.51 -5.44
C ASN A 137 4.52 10.33 -6.34
N SER A 138 5.03 9.15 -6.02
CA SER A 138 4.78 7.90 -6.76
C SER A 138 3.61 7.10 -6.20
N MET A 139 3.05 7.47 -5.05
CA MET A 139 1.88 6.82 -4.47
C MET A 139 0.61 7.22 -5.24
N LYS A 140 -0.05 6.24 -5.85
CA LYS A 140 -1.26 6.46 -6.66
C LYS A 140 -2.55 5.98 -5.97
N TYR A 141 -2.42 5.08 -5.01
CA TYR A 141 -3.54 4.33 -4.45
C TYR A 141 -3.85 4.70 -3.00
N SER A 142 -3.25 5.78 -2.52
CA SER A 142 -3.46 6.29 -1.16
C SER A 142 -4.02 7.69 -1.20
N ASP A 143 -4.92 8.00 -0.28
CA ASP A 143 -5.21 9.36 0.10
C ASP A 143 -4.00 9.96 0.80
N ILE A 144 -3.47 11.08 0.31
CA ILE A 144 -2.30 11.73 0.89
C ILE A 144 -2.63 13.17 1.26
N TYR A 145 -2.39 13.51 2.51
CA TYR A 145 -2.49 14.85 3.04
C TYR A 145 -1.08 15.41 3.25
N PHE A 146 -0.74 16.48 2.56
CA PHE A 146 0.55 17.15 2.66
C PHE A 146 0.37 18.44 3.45
N GLY A 147 0.97 18.53 4.62
CA GLY A 147 0.97 19.73 5.44
C GLY A 147 2.37 20.34 5.51
N THR A 148 2.45 21.66 5.28
CA THR A 148 3.66 22.46 5.53
C THR A 148 3.45 23.29 6.78
N MET A 149 4.36 23.13 7.76
CA MET A 149 4.33 23.85 9.04
C MET A 149 5.31 25.01 8.97
N HIS A 150 4.80 26.23 8.72
CA HIS A 150 5.63 27.40 8.44
C HIS A 150 6.56 27.81 9.60
N PRO A 151 6.13 27.87 10.86
CA PRO A 151 7.00 28.24 11.97
C PRO A 151 7.64 27.03 12.65
N MET A 152 8.08 26.02 11.88
CA MET A 152 8.71 24.82 12.42
C MET A 152 9.98 24.47 11.66
N GLN A 153 10.94 23.94 12.38
CA GLN A 153 12.13 23.25 11.86
C GLN A 153 12.04 21.76 12.21
N HIS A 154 12.91 20.95 11.64
CA HIS A 154 12.93 19.49 11.82
C HIS A 154 12.79 19.06 13.29
N GLY A 155 13.61 19.61 14.17
CA GLY A 155 13.61 19.25 15.59
C GLY A 155 12.29 19.56 16.33
N HIS A 156 11.50 20.53 15.85
CA HIS A 156 10.27 20.95 16.50
C HIS A 156 9.12 19.93 16.40
N PHE A 157 9.23 18.94 15.52
CA PHE A 157 8.28 17.81 15.46
C PHE A 157 8.53 16.79 16.56
N SER A 158 9.69 16.84 17.21
CA SER A 158 10.01 16.05 18.38
C SER A 158 9.78 16.87 19.66
N SER A 159 9.01 16.32 20.60
CA SER A 159 8.80 16.95 21.90
C SER A 159 10.10 17.08 22.76
N LEU A 160 11.15 16.35 22.38
CA LEU A 160 12.45 16.43 23.04
C LEU A 160 13.14 17.77 22.79
N TYR A 161 13.06 18.30 21.57
CA TYR A 161 13.70 19.55 21.19
C TYR A 161 12.83 20.79 21.45
N GLY A 162 11.50 20.67 21.32
CA GLY A 162 10.61 21.82 21.37
C GLY A 162 10.20 22.27 22.76
N PHE A 163 10.18 21.39 23.78
CA PHE A 163 9.53 21.71 25.06
C PHE A 163 10.38 21.47 26.31
N ARG A 164 11.52 20.78 26.19
CA ARG A 164 12.42 20.55 27.30
C ARG A 164 13.51 21.60 27.45
N LEU A 165 13.78 22.35 26.38
CA LEU A 165 14.79 23.38 26.38
C LEU A 165 14.15 24.69 26.85
N ALA A 166 14.58 25.15 28.00
CA ALA A 166 14.02 26.34 28.67
C ALA A 166 14.46 27.69 28.03
N ARG A 167 15.21 27.63 26.93
CA ARG A 167 15.83 28.80 26.32
C ARG A 167 15.15 29.16 25.00
N ASP A 168 14.79 30.42 24.82
CA ASP A 168 14.11 30.93 23.63
C ASP A 168 15.04 31.01 22.40
N ASP A 169 16.36 31.03 22.61
CA ASP A 169 17.36 31.01 21.55
C ASP A 169 17.48 29.64 20.81
N GLU A 170 16.87 28.59 21.34
CA GLU A 170 16.87 27.25 20.74
C GLU A 170 15.75 27.01 19.73
N PHE A 171 14.84 27.97 19.55
CA PHE A 171 13.77 27.92 18.54
C PHE A 171 14.22 28.44 17.15
N GLY A 172 15.49 28.77 17.00
CA GLY A 172 16.03 29.32 15.76
C GLY A 172 15.38 30.65 15.40
N ASP A 173 14.95 30.80 14.15
CA ASP A 173 14.34 32.03 13.64
C ASP A 173 12.87 32.23 14.08
N TYR A 174 12.29 31.30 14.85
CA TYR A 174 10.89 31.33 15.23
C TYR A 174 10.71 31.63 16.72
N ARG A 175 9.63 32.36 17.05
CA ARG A 175 9.24 32.55 18.44
C ARG A 175 8.65 31.27 19.03
N ARG A 176 8.94 30.94 20.26
CA ARG A 176 8.39 29.79 20.98
C ARG A 176 6.86 29.67 20.81
N ALA A 177 6.13 30.78 20.98
CA ALA A 177 4.67 30.79 20.88
C ALA A 177 4.16 30.33 19.51
N ASP A 178 4.87 30.70 18.42
CA ASP A 178 4.50 30.32 17.05
C ASP A 178 4.74 28.82 16.83
N VAL A 179 5.87 28.29 17.34
CA VAL A 179 6.19 26.86 17.29
C VAL A 179 5.20 26.04 18.11
N GLU A 180 4.84 26.49 19.32
CA GLU A 180 3.83 25.83 20.14
C GLU A 180 2.46 25.79 19.47
N GLN A 181 2.04 26.90 18.84
CA GLN A 181 0.81 26.95 18.09
C GLN A 181 0.83 25.96 16.91
N ALA A 182 1.93 25.91 16.17
CA ALA A 182 2.11 24.97 15.07
C ALA A 182 2.12 23.52 15.55
N TYR A 183 2.78 23.22 16.66
CA TYR A 183 2.77 21.86 17.23
C TYR A 183 1.38 21.42 17.68
N ARG A 184 0.56 22.33 18.22
CA ARG A 184 -0.86 22.06 18.54
C ARG A 184 -1.65 21.74 17.27
N ALA A 185 -1.40 22.46 16.17
CA ALA A 185 -1.99 22.14 14.87
C ALA A 185 -1.56 20.77 14.36
N VAL A 186 -0.27 20.42 14.45
CA VAL A 186 0.23 19.07 14.16
C VAL A 186 -0.54 18.01 14.95
N ALA A 187 -0.64 18.17 16.27
CA ALA A 187 -1.33 17.22 17.13
C ALA A 187 -2.82 17.06 16.76
N LEU A 188 -3.50 18.19 16.49
CA LEU A 188 -4.89 18.20 16.08
C LEU A 188 -5.08 17.47 14.74
N TYR A 189 -4.25 17.75 13.73
CA TYR A 189 -4.38 17.09 12.41
C TYR A 189 -4.06 15.60 12.48
N VAL A 190 -3.06 15.19 13.27
CA VAL A 190 -2.79 13.77 13.53
C VAL A 190 -4.02 13.10 14.15
N HIS A 191 -4.58 13.69 15.19
CA HIS A 191 -5.78 13.16 15.85
C HIS A 191 -6.95 13.03 14.87
N ARG A 192 -7.29 14.09 14.13
CA ARG A 192 -8.38 14.07 13.14
C ARG A 192 -8.14 13.08 12.02
N PHE A 193 -6.89 12.92 11.59
CA PHE A 193 -6.53 11.92 10.59
C PHE A 193 -6.76 10.49 11.10
N LEU A 194 -6.35 10.21 12.33
CA LEU A 194 -6.60 8.92 12.95
C LEU A 194 -8.10 8.65 13.17
N ASP A 195 -8.86 9.65 13.63
CA ASP A 195 -10.32 9.50 13.78
C ASP A 195 -10.98 9.21 12.41
N ALA A 196 -10.60 9.93 11.35
CA ALA A 196 -11.17 9.77 10.02
C ALA A 196 -10.92 8.36 9.45
N TYR A 197 -9.69 7.85 9.55
CA TYR A 197 -9.32 6.60 8.89
C TYR A 197 -9.40 5.35 9.76
N LEU A 198 -9.26 5.47 11.07
CA LEU A 198 -9.39 4.32 11.99
C LEU A 198 -10.80 4.18 12.55
N LYS A 199 -11.46 5.30 12.85
CA LYS A 199 -12.81 5.30 13.43
C LYS A 199 -13.91 5.58 12.40
N GLN A 200 -13.53 5.91 11.15
CA GLN A 200 -14.45 6.28 10.06
C GLN A 200 -15.35 7.47 10.46
N ASP A 201 -14.79 8.45 11.17
CA ASP A 201 -15.50 9.63 11.62
C ASP A 201 -15.67 10.63 10.47
N ASP A 202 -16.90 10.82 10.02
CA ASP A 202 -17.25 11.73 8.91
C ASP A 202 -16.93 13.19 9.23
N LYS A 203 -17.03 13.61 10.49
CA LYS A 203 -16.68 14.98 10.91
C LYS A 203 -15.17 15.20 10.84
N ALA A 204 -14.40 14.21 11.25
CA ALA A 204 -12.95 14.23 11.12
C ALA A 204 -12.52 14.23 9.64
N MET A 205 -13.19 13.44 8.81
CA MET A 205 -12.95 13.43 7.37
C MET A 205 -13.29 14.80 6.73
N ALA A 206 -14.40 15.40 7.08
CA ALA A 206 -14.78 16.74 6.63
C ALA A 206 -13.76 17.80 7.07
N PHE A 207 -13.26 17.73 8.32
CA PHE A 207 -12.21 18.59 8.83
C PHE A 207 -10.94 18.50 7.98
N LEU A 208 -10.48 17.31 7.63
CA LEU A 208 -9.25 17.11 6.84
C LEU A 208 -9.37 17.67 5.41
N ARG A 209 -10.57 17.67 4.84
CA ARG A 209 -10.83 18.18 3.48
C ARG A 209 -11.05 19.69 3.41
N GLN A 210 -11.20 20.35 4.54
CA GLN A 210 -11.28 21.81 4.63
C GLN A 210 -9.87 22.43 4.66
N SER A 211 -9.79 23.70 4.23
CA SER A 211 -8.54 24.44 4.39
C SER A 211 -8.23 24.68 5.87
N PRO A 212 -6.93 24.76 6.26
CA PRO A 212 -6.55 25.09 7.63
C PRO A 212 -7.23 26.33 8.18
N ALA A 213 -7.42 27.37 7.37
CA ALA A 213 -8.08 28.59 7.78
C ALA A 213 -9.56 28.37 8.21
N ARG A 214 -10.29 27.50 7.53
CA ARG A 214 -11.66 27.11 7.94
C ARG A 214 -11.69 26.29 9.22
N ASN A 215 -10.59 25.63 9.53
CA ASN A 215 -10.39 24.89 10.78
C ASN A 215 -9.83 25.76 11.90
N GLY A 216 -9.78 27.09 11.72
CA GLY A 216 -9.28 28.03 12.73
C GLY A 216 -7.76 28.11 12.83
N ILE A 217 -7.03 27.58 11.84
CA ILE A 217 -5.56 27.62 11.80
C ILE A 217 -5.13 28.68 10.78
N ALA A 218 -4.38 29.66 11.26
CA ALA A 218 -3.95 30.77 10.44
C ALA A 218 -3.00 30.32 9.32
N PRO A 219 -3.07 30.95 8.12
CA PRO A 219 -2.24 30.55 6.97
C PRO A 219 -0.73 30.61 7.23
N GLN A 220 -0.27 31.52 8.10
CA GLN A 220 1.14 31.62 8.50
C GLN A 220 1.59 30.46 9.41
N VAL A 221 0.67 29.64 9.91
CA VAL A 221 0.99 28.46 10.74
C VAL A 221 1.10 27.22 9.87
N MET A 222 0.14 27.02 8.95
CA MET A 222 0.03 25.78 8.22
C MET A 222 -0.60 25.98 6.84
N ALA A 223 -0.01 25.35 5.84
CA ALA A 223 -0.64 25.07 4.54
C ALA A 223 -0.93 23.59 4.41
N MET A 224 -1.98 23.22 3.66
CA MET A 224 -2.37 21.84 3.45
C MET A 224 -2.77 21.60 2.00
N ARG A 225 -2.32 20.48 1.43
CA ARG A 225 -2.74 19.96 0.13
C ARG A 225 -3.28 18.55 0.32
N PHE A 226 -4.33 18.21 -0.39
CA PHE A 226 -4.89 16.86 -0.42
C PHE A 226 -4.75 16.26 -1.83
N GLN A 227 -4.26 15.03 -1.91
CA GLN A 227 -4.21 14.21 -3.11
C GLN A 227 -5.06 12.96 -2.87
N PRO A 228 -6.20 12.84 -3.53
CA PRO A 228 -7.02 11.64 -3.40
C PRO A 228 -6.37 10.44 -4.08
N ALA A 229 -6.66 9.26 -3.60
CA ALA A 229 -6.32 8.02 -4.28
C ALA A 229 -6.95 8.00 -5.68
N ALA A 230 -6.13 7.76 -6.71
CA ALA A 230 -6.61 7.75 -8.11
C ALA A 230 -7.44 6.50 -8.43
N ALA A 231 -7.16 5.38 -7.77
CA ALA A 231 -7.84 4.09 -7.95
C ALA A 231 -7.54 3.15 -6.77
N THR A 232 -8.12 1.96 -6.80
CA THR A 232 -7.74 0.87 -5.90
C THR A 232 -6.55 0.09 -6.48
N VAL A 233 -5.66 -0.40 -5.61
CA VAL A 233 -4.53 -1.25 -6.04
C VAL A 233 -5.07 -2.47 -6.78
N PRO A 234 -4.59 -2.75 -8.00
CA PRO A 234 -4.89 -4.00 -8.68
C PRO A 234 -4.53 -5.21 -7.80
N SER A 235 -5.49 -6.10 -7.62
CA SER A 235 -5.33 -7.30 -6.79
C SER A 235 -6.10 -8.46 -7.41
N GLU A 236 -5.73 -9.71 -7.06
CA GLU A 236 -6.46 -10.90 -7.49
C GLU A 236 -7.94 -10.81 -7.12
N ALA A 237 -8.27 -10.40 -5.90
CA ALA A 237 -9.65 -10.18 -5.48
C ALA A 237 -10.36 -9.08 -6.31
N GLY A 238 -9.65 -8.03 -6.69
CA GLY A 238 -10.14 -6.99 -7.60
C GLY A 238 -10.40 -7.53 -9.00
N PHE A 239 -9.48 -8.34 -9.51
CA PHE A 239 -9.64 -9.04 -10.79
C PHE A 239 -10.88 -9.93 -10.79
N LEU A 240 -11.05 -10.77 -9.76
CA LEU A 240 -12.19 -11.68 -9.66
C LEU A 240 -13.52 -10.94 -9.58
N ARG A 241 -13.58 -9.83 -8.84
CA ARG A 241 -14.79 -8.98 -8.82
C ARG A 241 -15.09 -8.38 -10.20
N ALA A 242 -14.09 -7.86 -10.89
CA ALA A 242 -14.26 -7.30 -12.23
C ALA A 242 -14.68 -8.37 -13.24
N PHE A 243 -14.10 -9.56 -13.15
CA PHE A 243 -14.43 -10.70 -13.98
C PHE A 243 -15.85 -11.20 -13.75
N ALA A 244 -16.29 -11.31 -12.50
CA ALA A 244 -17.67 -11.65 -12.18
C ALA A 244 -18.67 -10.57 -12.66
N ALA A 245 -18.33 -9.28 -12.47
CA ALA A 245 -19.15 -8.16 -12.95
C ALA A 245 -19.26 -8.13 -14.48
N ALA A 246 -18.24 -8.61 -15.21
CA ALA A 246 -18.27 -8.79 -16.65
C ALA A 246 -19.02 -10.08 -17.11
N GLY A 247 -19.70 -10.76 -16.19
CA GLY A 247 -20.39 -12.03 -16.50
C GLY A 247 -19.43 -13.16 -16.85
N TYR A 248 -18.26 -13.18 -16.23
CA TYR A 248 -17.19 -14.15 -16.43
C TYR A 248 -16.66 -14.19 -17.87
N ARG A 249 -16.45 -12.99 -18.46
CA ARG A 249 -15.91 -12.78 -19.80
C ARG A 249 -14.71 -11.84 -19.75
N ASP A 250 -13.97 -11.79 -20.86
CA ASP A 250 -12.90 -10.82 -21.09
C ASP A 250 -11.76 -10.86 -20.06
N ALA A 251 -11.45 -12.04 -19.49
CA ALA A 251 -10.41 -12.19 -18.45
C ALA A 251 -9.06 -11.61 -18.87
N GLN A 252 -8.63 -11.83 -20.13
CA GLN A 252 -7.37 -11.28 -20.64
C GLN A 252 -7.40 -9.75 -20.73
N ALA A 253 -8.50 -9.16 -21.20
CA ALA A 253 -8.64 -7.70 -21.28
C ALA A 253 -8.68 -7.04 -19.90
N ILE A 254 -9.34 -7.66 -18.93
CA ILE A 254 -9.35 -7.20 -17.52
C ILE A 254 -7.93 -7.27 -16.96
N HIS A 255 -7.23 -8.37 -17.15
CA HIS A 255 -5.84 -8.54 -16.72
C HIS A 255 -4.91 -7.49 -17.36
N ALA A 256 -5.03 -7.27 -18.68
CA ALA A 256 -4.22 -6.27 -19.39
C ALA A 256 -4.43 -4.86 -18.82
N ARG A 257 -5.66 -4.42 -18.61
CA ARG A 257 -5.96 -3.11 -17.98
C ARG A 257 -5.37 -3.00 -16.57
N MET A 258 -5.43 -4.06 -15.79
CA MET A 258 -4.83 -4.06 -14.44
C MET A 258 -3.30 -4.00 -14.51
N ARG A 259 -2.67 -4.63 -15.50
CA ARG A 259 -1.23 -4.52 -15.76
C ARG A 259 -0.83 -3.12 -16.23
N GLU A 260 -1.64 -2.45 -17.05
CA GLU A 260 -1.41 -1.05 -17.43
C GLU A 260 -1.49 -0.12 -16.20
N ALA A 261 -2.45 -0.37 -15.31
CA ALA A 261 -2.60 0.41 -14.07
C ALA A 261 -1.43 0.16 -13.09
N SER A 262 -0.91 -1.07 -13.02
CA SER A 262 0.22 -1.46 -12.17
C SER A 262 1.05 -2.54 -12.86
N ALA A 263 2.26 -2.17 -13.32
CA ALA A 263 3.17 -3.11 -13.97
C ALA A 263 3.53 -4.33 -13.08
N ASP A 264 3.42 -4.16 -11.77
CA ASP A 264 3.68 -5.20 -10.78
C ASP A 264 2.49 -6.12 -10.52
N PHE A 265 1.33 -5.84 -11.11
CA PHE A 265 0.18 -6.72 -10.96
C PHE A 265 0.45 -8.05 -11.66
N ALA A 266 0.35 -9.13 -10.92
CA ALA A 266 0.53 -10.48 -11.43
C ALA A 266 -0.55 -11.40 -10.86
N LEU A 267 -1.00 -12.33 -11.67
CA LEU A 267 -1.86 -13.43 -11.27
C LEU A 267 -1.07 -14.74 -11.34
N SER A 268 -1.33 -15.64 -10.41
CA SER A 268 -0.73 -16.98 -10.43
C SER A 268 -1.48 -17.88 -11.41
N PRO A 269 -0.81 -18.48 -12.41
CA PRO A 269 -1.44 -19.46 -13.28
C PRO A 269 -2.06 -20.64 -12.52
N LEU A 270 -1.41 -21.07 -11.43
CA LEU A 270 -1.94 -22.13 -10.55
C LEU A 270 -3.24 -21.72 -9.87
N ASN A 271 -3.32 -20.47 -9.34
CA ASN A 271 -4.56 -19.97 -8.74
C ASN A 271 -5.68 -19.85 -9.80
N LEU A 272 -5.35 -19.32 -10.99
CA LEU A 272 -6.30 -19.23 -12.09
C LEU A 272 -6.84 -20.61 -12.50
N ASN A 273 -5.97 -21.61 -12.53
CA ASN A 273 -6.36 -22.99 -12.80
C ASN A 273 -7.33 -23.53 -11.73
N THR A 274 -7.02 -23.32 -10.47
CA THR A 274 -7.89 -23.71 -9.35
C THR A 274 -9.27 -23.04 -9.43
N LEU A 275 -9.30 -21.74 -9.69
CA LEU A 275 -10.53 -20.97 -9.85
C LEU A 275 -11.33 -21.38 -11.10
N GLY A 276 -10.63 -21.74 -12.18
CA GLY A 276 -11.24 -22.30 -13.39
C GLY A 276 -12.03 -23.59 -13.08
N TYR A 277 -11.45 -24.50 -12.30
CA TYR A 277 -12.16 -25.71 -11.87
C TYR A 277 -13.34 -25.43 -10.93
N GLN A 278 -13.24 -24.41 -10.08
CA GLN A 278 -14.40 -23.99 -9.25
C GLN A 278 -15.56 -23.52 -10.13
N LEU A 279 -15.27 -22.74 -11.19
CA LEU A 279 -16.29 -22.31 -12.15
C LEU A 279 -16.85 -23.50 -12.94
N LEU A 280 -16.01 -24.43 -13.35
CA LEU A 280 -16.42 -25.63 -14.08
C LEU A 280 -17.35 -26.50 -13.23
N GLY A 281 -16.99 -26.74 -11.96
CA GLY A 281 -17.83 -27.43 -10.99
C GLY A 281 -19.14 -26.69 -10.69
N GLY A 282 -19.12 -25.36 -10.75
CA GLY A 282 -20.30 -24.50 -10.67
C GLY A 282 -21.13 -24.40 -11.97
N LYS A 283 -20.85 -25.26 -12.97
CA LYS A 283 -21.51 -25.28 -14.29
C LYS A 283 -21.32 -24.00 -15.12
N ASN A 284 -20.27 -23.24 -14.86
CA ASN A 284 -19.86 -22.08 -15.65
C ASN A 284 -18.62 -22.43 -16.51
N ALA A 285 -18.80 -23.36 -17.44
CA ALA A 285 -17.71 -23.81 -18.30
C ALA A 285 -17.14 -22.68 -19.17
N ARG A 286 -17.95 -21.72 -19.60
CA ARG A 286 -17.46 -20.56 -20.37
C ARG A 286 -16.53 -19.68 -19.56
N GLY A 287 -16.86 -19.38 -18.31
CA GLY A 287 -15.97 -18.65 -17.38
C GLY A 287 -14.70 -19.42 -17.06
N ALA A 288 -14.80 -20.75 -16.96
CA ALA A 288 -13.62 -21.60 -16.77
C ALA A 288 -12.65 -21.52 -17.95
N VAL A 289 -13.14 -21.59 -19.20
CA VAL A 289 -12.34 -21.38 -20.42
C VAL A 289 -11.59 -20.05 -20.38
N GLU A 290 -12.25 -18.95 -19.97
CA GLU A 290 -11.62 -17.64 -19.88
C GLU A 290 -10.44 -17.61 -18.89
N LEU A 291 -10.57 -18.28 -17.71
CA LEU A 291 -9.49 -18.35 -16.73
C LEU A 291 -8.35 -19.27 -17.20
N PHE A 292 -8.65 -20.42 -17.80
CA PHE A 292 -7.63 -21.31 -18.32
C PHE A 292 -6.87 -20.67 -19.48
N LYS A 293 -7.54 -19.97 -20.40
CA LYS A 293 -6.91 -19.16 -21.45
C LYS A 293 -6.02 -18.06 -20.88
N LEU A 294 -6.43 -17.41 -19.79
CA LEU A 294 -5.58 -16.44 -19.13
C LEU A 294 -4.35 -17.12 -18.50
N ALA A 295 -4.51 -18.29 -17.88
CA ALA A 295 -3.40 -19.05 -17.31
C ALA A 295 -2.40 -19.47 -18.37
N THR A 296 -2.85 -19.98 -19.51
CA THR A 296 -2.00 -20.38 -20.66
C THR A 296 -1.35 -19.17 -21.35
N HIS A 297 -2.00 -18.01 -21.34
CA HIS A 297 -1.43 -16.75 -21.82
C HIS A 297 -0.29 -16.25 -20.93
N ILE A 298 -0.46 -16.30 -19.58
CA ILE A 298 0.55 -15.85 -18.62
C ILE A 298 1.74 -16.82 -18.60
N GLU A 299 1.49 -18.12 -18.63
CA GLU A 299 2.49 -19.18 -18.56
C GLU A 299 2.26 -20.22 -19.70
N PRO A 300 2.71 -19.93 -20.92
CA PRO A 300 2.47 -20.83 -22.06
C PRO A 300 3.08 -22.22 -21.91
N LYS A 301 4.06 -22.37 -21.01
CA LYS A 301 4.72 -23.66 -20.71
C LYS A 301 4.03 -24.46 -19.59
N TYR A 302 2.94 -23.97 -19.04
CA TYR A 302 2.18 -24.67 -18.01
C TYR A 302 1.21 -25.68 -18.65
N GLY A 303 1.70 -26.88 -18.92
CA GLY A 303 0.96 -27.94 -19.63
C GLY A 303 -0.39 -28.31 -19.00
N ASN A 304 -0.46 -28.31 -17.67
CA ASN A 304 -1.71 -28.58 -16.95
C ASN A 304 -2.81 -27.54 -17.24
N ALA A 305 -2.46 -26.27 -17.46
CA ALA A 305 -3.46 -25.26 -17.82
C ALA A 305 -4.04 -25.48 -19.22
N TRP A 306 -3.24 -25.98 -20.16
CA TRP A 306 -3.73 -26.39 -21.48
C TRP A 306 -4.63 -27.62 -21.44
N ASP A 307 -4.32 -28.62 -20.60
CA ASP A 307 -5.18 -29.78 -20.35
C ASP A 307 -6.52 -29.35 -19.76
N SER A 308 -6.49 -28.49 -18.73
CA SER A 308 -7.69 -27.92 -18.09
C SER A 308 -8.54 -27.07 -19.05
N GLU A 309 -7.91 -26.33 -19.96
CA GLU A 309 -8.60 -25.60 -21.03
C GLU A 309 -9.35 -26.57 -21.94
N GLY A 310 -8.71 -27.71 -22.30
CA GLY A 310 -9.35 -28.78 -23.05
C GLY A 310 -10.59 -29.36 -22.38
N GLU A 311 -10.53 -29.63 -21.06
CA GLU A 311 -11.67 -30.11 -20.28
C GLU A 311 -12.84 -29.11 -20.26
N ALA A 312 -12.54 -27.83 -20.17
CA ALA A 312 -13.58 -26.81 -20.19
C ALA A 312 -14.24 -26.67 -21.58
N TRP A 313 -13.48 -26.82 -22.65
CA TRP A 313 -14.03 -26.86 -24.00
C TRP A 313 -14.88 -28.10 -24.25
N GLU A 314 -14.50 -29.25 -23.71
CA GLU A 314 -15.34 -30.46 -23.76
C GLU A 314 -16.66 -30.25 -23.03
N ALA A 315 -16.62 -29.63 -21.86
CA ALA A 315 -17.84 -29.31 -21.08
C ALA A 315 -18.81 -28.37 -21.82
N LEU A 316 -18.30 -27.59 -22.79
CA LEU A 316 -19.10 -26.78 -23.72
C LEU A 316 -19.56 -27.53 -24.98
N GLY A 317 -19.06 -28.75 -25.22
CA GLY A 317 -19.32 -29.51 -26.43
C GLY A 317 -18.49 -29.05 -27.64
N GLU A 318 -17.47 -28.21 -27.42
CA GLU A 318 -16.62 -27.59 -28.44
C GLU A 318 -15.40 -28.50 -28.72
N LYS A 319 -15.66 -29.57 -29.49
CA LYS A 319 -14.74 -30.68 -29.69
C LYS A 319 -13.40 -30.27 -30.34
N GLU A 320 -13.43 -29.44 -31.36
CA GLU A 320 -12.24 -29.01 -32.10
C GLU A 320 -11.33 -28.16 -31.21
N GLN A 321 -11.92 -27.26 -30.38
CA GLN A 321 -11.19 -26.44 -29.45
C GLN A 321 -10.58 -27.27 -28.33
N ALA A 322 -11.32 -28.28 -27.83
CA ALA A 322 -10.80 -29.21 -26.85
C ALA A 322 -9.58 -29.98 -27.36
N ILE A 323 -9.65 -30.55 -28.56
CA ILE A 323 -8.52 -31.25 -29.19
C ILE A 323 -7.32 -30.33 -29.34
N ALA A 324 -7.53 -29.10 -29.82
CA ALA A 324 -6.44 -28.13 -30.00
C ALA A 324 -5.74 -27.77 -28.68
N ALA A 325 -6.50 -27.61 -27.58
CA ALA A 325 -5.94 -27.35 -26.28
C ALA A 325 -5.15 -28.54 -25.73
N TYR A 326 -5.68 -29.75 -25.83
CA TYR A 326 -4.99 -30.98 -25.43
C TYR A 326 -3.72 -31.23 -26.22
N GLU A 327 -3.72 -30.95 -27.52
CA GLU A 327 -2.51 -31.06 -28.35
C GLU A 327 -1.40 -30.13 -27.89
N LYS A 328 -1.75 -28.90 -27.47
CA LYS A 328 -0.80 -27.98 -26.86
C LYS A 328 -0.31 -28.49 -25.51
N ALA A 329 -1.18 -29.05 -24.65
CA ALA A 329 -0.77 -29.67 -23.42
C ALA A 329 0.31 -30.75 -23.63
N VAL A 330 0.11 -31.67 -24.58
CA VAL A 330 1.05 -32.73 -24.91
C VAL A 330 2.34 -32.17 -25.53
N ALA A 331 2.24 -31.13 -26.36
CA ALA A 331 3.41 -30.48 -26.96
C ALA A 331 4.31 -29.82 -25.92
N VAL A 332 3.73 -29.26 -24.86
CA VAL A 332 4.44 -28.62 -23.75
C VAL A 332 4.98 -29.65 -22.77
N ASP A 333 4.18 -30.66 -22.43
CA ASP A 333 4.56 -31.72 -21.50
C ASP A 333 4.01 -33.08 -21.96
N LYS A 334 4.91 -33.94 -22.42
CA LYS A 334 4.58 -35.29 -22.94
C LYS A 334 3.96 -36.21 -21.88
N ASN A 335 4.05 -35.85 -20.59
CA ASN A 335 3.48 -36.63 -19.51
C ASN A 335 1.99 -36.28 -19.23
N GLN A 336 1.37 -35.45 -20.04
CA GLN A 336 -0.06 -35.12 -19.94
C GLN A 336 -0.91 -36.31 -20.47
N LEU A 337 -0.94 -37.38 -19.67
CA LEU A 337 -1.61 -38.63 -20.05
C LEU A 337 -3.12 -38.48 -20.26
N ASN A 338 -3.77 -37.58 -19.47
CA ASN A 338 -5.16 -37.24 -19.66
C ASN A 338 -5.41 -36.66 -21.04
N ALA A 339 -4.65 -35.63 -21.44
CA ALA A 339 -4.77 -35.00 -22.76
C ALA A 339 -4.61 -36.04 -23.92
N VAL A 340 -3.62 -36.93 -23.80
CA VAL A 340 -3.41 -38.00 -24.82
C VAL A 340 -4.65 -38.89 -24.93
N ALA A 341 -5.21 -39.34 -23.79
CA ALA A 341 -6.39 -40.20 -23.80
C ALA A 341 -7.63 -39.47 -24.35
N ARG A 342 -7.82 -38.20 -23.98
CA ARG A 342 -8.95 -37.39 -24.44
C ARG A 342 -8.89 -37.10 -25.94
N ILE A 343 -7.72 -36.75 -26.49
CA ILE A 343 -7.54 -36.59 -27.95
C ILE A 343 -7.99 -37.84 -28.69
N LYS A 344 -7.52 -39.03 -28.24
CA LYS A 344 -7.89 -40.31 -28.86
C LYS A 344 -9.40 -40.54 -28.79
N ALA A 345 -10.02 -40.32 -27.65
CA ALA A 345 -11.46 -40.52 -27.46
C ALA A 345 -12.31 -39.58 -28.34
N LEU A 346 -11.93 -38.29 -28.37
CA LEU A 346 -12.62 -37.27 -29.17
C LEU A 346 -12.51 -37.54 -30.67
N ARG A 347 -11.38 -38.05 -31.15
CA ARG A 347 -11.20 -38.40 -32.57
C ARG A 347 -11.93 -39.68 -32.97
N ALA A 348 -12.10 -40.62 -32.03
CA ALA A 348 -12.78 -41.89 -32.30
C ALA A 348 -14.31 -41.79 -32.25
N GLY A 349 -14.85 -40.78 -31.60
CA GLY A 349 -16.30 -40.59 -31.40
C GLY A 349 -17.00 -39.82 -32.52
N ASN A 350 -16.54 -39.98 -33.77
CA ASN A 350 -17.23 -39.50 -34.98
C ASN A 350 -18.13 -40.56 -35.54
#